data_b98dd1998e66c0fa224aa8b2ef07da4d
#
_entry.id   b98dd1998e66c0fa224aa8b2ef07da4d
#
_cell.length_a   1.000
_cell.length_b   1.000
_cell.length_c   1.000
_cell.angle_alpha   90.00
_cell.angle_beta   90.00
_cell.angle_gamma   90.00
#
_symmetry.space_group_name_H-M   'P 1'
#
loop_
_entity.id
_entity.type
_entity.pdbx_description
1 polymer ?
#
loop_
_entity_poly.entity_id
_entity_poly.type
_entity_poly.pdbx_seq_one_letter_code
_entity_poly.pdbx_strand_id
1 'polypeptide(L)'
;MTEQRRVSFSPPDITQAEIDEVVDTLTSGWITTGPKTKEFERELAAFTGADRVASFSSATAALECALRALGVGPGDEVITSAYTYTASCSVICHVGATPVLCDVAPDSYEMDYDTLASLVTERTRAVIPVDIAGRMVDYGRLFAALESVGSRWTPATDLQRAIGRVAVLADGAHSLGAVQDGRPSGSVADFTAFSFHAVKNLTTAEGGALAWRAGAFDSDELYNQFMLMSLHGQTKDALSKTRAGAWEYDVAYPGWKCNMTDIQAALGLVQMRRYPTLLARRRELVGRYENGLADLGVDVLQHYGEDFASSGHLMLVRLPGKSATFRSALIERLADTGVSANVHYKPLPLLTAYRDLGFDIDDFPNARAQFENEVTLPLHTLLSDDDVDYVVGAFHRAWDALEAEGVR
;
A
#
# COMPACT_ATOMS: atom_id res chain seq x y z
N MET A 1 -28.55 -21.34 22.79
CA MET A 1 -28.29 -20.61 21.55
C MET A 1 -26.84 -20.92 21.19
N THR A 2 -26.61 -21.67 20.13
CA THR A 2 -25.25 -21.88 19.61
C THR A 2 -24.70 -20.53 19.19
N GLU A 3 -23.55 -20.13 19.70
CA GLU A 3 -22.90 -18.89 19.32
C GLU A 3 -22.62 -18.93 17.82
N GLN A 4 -23.12 -17.94 17.09
CA GLN A 4 -22.93 -17.87 15.64
C GLN A 4 -21.46 -17.68 15.35
N ARG A 5 -20.87 -18.54 14.49
CA ARG A 5 -19.45 -18.40 14.08
C ARG A 5 -19.24 -17.03 13.45
N ARG A 6 -18.15 -16.37 13.82
CA ARG A 6 -17.74 -15.08 13.27
C ARG A 6 -16.36 -15.18 12.68
N VAL A 7 -16.22 -14.78 11.41
CA VAL A 7 -14.94 -14.65 10.71
C VAL A 7 -14.69 -13.17 10.43
N SER A 8 -13.77 -12.59 11.19
CA SER A 8 -13.39 -11.18 11.09
C SER A 8 -12.63 -10.91 9.78
N PHE A 9 -12.66 -9.67 9.29
CA PHE A 9 -12.04 -9.32 8.01
C PHE A 9 -10.51 -9.35 8.06
N SER A 10 -9.87 -8.61 8.97
CA SER A 10 -8.40 -8.51 9.07
C SER A 10 -7.97 -7.97 10.44
N PRO A 11 -8.12 -8.71 11.54
CA PRO A 11 -7.59 -8.32 12.83
C PRO A 11 -6.06 -8.41 12.85
N PRO A 12 -5.36 -7.57 13.66
CA PRO A 12 -3.92 -7.65 13.81
C PRO A 12 -3.50 -8.94 14.54
N ASP A 13 -2.41 -9.55 14.09
CA ASP A 13 -1.79 -10.73 14.72
C ASP A 13 -0.72 -10.26 15.73
N ILE A 14 -1.12 -10.11 16.99
CA ILE A 14 -0.25 -9.67 18.10
C ILE A 14 -0.03 -10.81 19.08
N THR A 15 1.22 -11.06 19.44
CA THR A 15 1.62 -12.07 20.42
C THR A 15 2.19 -11.42 21.67
N GLN A 16 2.54 -12.28 22.65
CA GLN A 16 3.21 -11.81 23.87
C GLN A 16 4.56 -11.11 23.57
N ALA A 17 5.24 -11.53 22.49
CA ALA A 17 6.53 -10.94 22.12
C ALA A 17 6.42 -9.46 21.76
N GLU A 18 5.37 -9.04 21.02
CA GLU A 18 5.11 -7.64 20.73
C GLU A 18 4.80 -6.84 21.99
N ILE A 19 4.02 -7.44 22.92
CA ILE A 19 3.69 -6.82 24.22
C ILE A 19 4.95 -6.60 25.04
N ASP A 20 5.80 -7.60 25.15
CA ASP A 20 7.04 -7.55 25.94
C ASP A 20 8.01 -6.49 25.37
N GLU A 21 8.16 -6.40 24.04
CA GLU A 21 9.03 -5.42 23.40
C GLU A 21 8.53 -3.96 23.61
N VAL A 22 7.20 -3.75 23.61
CA VAL A 22 6.60 -2.45 23.94
C VAL A 22 6.83 -2.11 25.42
N VAL A 23 6.66 -3.06 26.33
CA VAL A 23 6.93 -2.88 27.77
C VAL A 23 8.40 -2.55 28.00
N ASP A 24 9.33 -3.24 27.32
CA ASP A 24 10.76 -2.91 27.36
C ASP A 24 11.02 -1.47 26.92
N THR A 25 10.41 -1.04 25.81
CA THR A 25 10.52 0.32 25.29
C THR A 25 10.05 1.37 26.31
N LEU A 26 8.87 1.13 26.92
CA LEU A 26 8.34 2.02 27.95
C LEU A 26 9.24 2.08 29.19
N THR A 27 9.80 0.94 29.59
CA THR A 27 10.67 0.81 30.76
C THR A 27 12.03 1.47 30.52
N SER A 28 12.53 1.48 29.27
CA SER A 28 13.78 2.15 28.90
C SER A 28 13.73 3.67 29.09
N GLY A 29 12.51 4.24 29.13
CA GLY A 29 12.28 5.70 29.16
C GLY A 29 12.48 6.39 27.81
N TRP A 30 12.86 5.67 26.74
CA TRP A 30 12.99 6.22 25.40
C TRP A 30 11.79 5.80 24.53
N ILE A 31 10.82 6.69 24.35
CA ILE A 31 9.53 6.40 23.70
C ILE A 31 9.28 7.16 22.39
N THR A 32 10.09 8.17 22.06
CA THR A 32 10.03 8.91 20.78
C THR A 32 11.00 8.28 19.78
N THR A 33 11.17 8.88 18.58
CA THR A 33 12.14 8.41 17.58
C THR A 33 13.54 8.22 18.19
N GLY A 34 14.07 7.02 18.08
CA GLY A 34 15.33 6.67 18.74
C GLY A 34 15.97 5.39 18.21
N PRO A 35 16.60 4.58 19.07
CA PRO A 35 17.35 3.40 18.65
C PRO A 35 16.50 2.33 17.96
N LYS A 36 15.28 2.05 18.46
CA LYS A 36 14.41 1.02 17.86
C LYS A 36 13.89 1.45 16.49
N THR A 37 13.57 2.71 16.31
CA THR A 37 13.20 3.26 15.00
C THR A 37 14.34 3.07 14.00
N LYS A 38 15.59 3.38 14.38
CA LYS A 38 16.76 3.21 13.51
C LYS A 38 17.06 1.74 13.20
N GLU A 39 16.84 0.85 14.15
CA GLU A 39 16.97 -0.59 13.95
C GLU A 39 15.90 -1.10 12.97
N PHE A 40 14.65 -0.71 13.15
CA PHE A 40 13.54 -1.09 12.27
C PHE A 40 13.78 -0.62 10.82
N GLU A 41 14.27 0.61 10.62
CA GLU A 41 14.66 1.11 9.30
C GLU A 41 15.74 0.24 8.63
N ARG A 42 16.75 -0.21 9.40
CA ARG A 42 17.80 -1.11 8.88
C ARG A 42 17.28 -2.50 8.53
N GLU A 43 16.42 -3.07 9.39
CA GLU A 43 15.81 -4.37 9.11
C GLU A 43 14.89 -4.32 7.87
N LEU A 44 14.11 -3.24 7.72
CA LEU A 44 13.29 -3.01 6.53
C LEU A 44 14.15 -2.88 5.27
N ALA A 45 15.24 -2.10 5.31
CA ALA A 45 16.15 -1.95 4.17
C ALA A 45 16.76 -3.31 3.76
N ALA A 46 17.23 -4.08 4.74
CA ALA A 46 17.78 -5.41 4.48
C ALA A 46 16.73 -6.38 3.91
N PHE A 47 15.50 -6.34 4.40
CA PHE A 47 14.43 -7.23 3.95
C PHE A 47 13.91 -6.87 2.55
N THR A 48 13.79 -5.58 2.24
CA THR A 48 13.28 -5.10 0.96
C THR A 48 14.35 -4.99 -0.13
N GLY A 49 15.63 -5.11 0.23
CA GLY A 49 16.74 -4.85 -0.69
C GLY A 49 16.84 -3.39 -1.13
N ALA A 50 16.18 -2.48 -0.42
CA ALA A 50 16.29 -1.05 -0.64
C ALA A 50 17.68 -0.55 -0.23
N ASP A 51 18.15 0.52 -0.88
CA ASP A 51 19.41 1.17 -0.48
C ASP A 51 19.28 1.78 0.92
N ARG A 52 18.12 2.39 1.20
CA ARG A 52 17.82 2.95 2.50
C ARG A 52 16.30 3.05 2.74
N VAL A 53 15.91 3.17 4.00
CA VAL A 53 14.52 3.34 4.45
C VAL A 53 14.44 4.46 5.47
N ALA A 54 13.41 5.29 5.38
CA ALA A 54 13.01 6.27 6.39
C ALA A 54 11.60 5.94 6.89
N SER A 55 11.39 5.98 8.21
CA SER A 55 10.11 5.67 8.84
C SER A 55 9.28 6.91 9.14
N PHE A 56 7.96 6.77 9.03
CA PHE A 56 6.97 7.84 9.18
C PHE A 56 5.78 7.35 10.03
N SER A 57 4.91 8.29 10.41
CA SER A 57 3.67 7.97 11.13
C SER A 57 2.61 7.25 10.27
N SER A 58 2.77 7.23 8.95
CA SER A 58 1.89 6.53 8.00
C SER A 58 2.52 6.45 6.60
N ALA A 59 2.01 5.55 5.74
CA ALA A 59 2.35 5.53 4.31
C ALA A 59 1.93 6.83 3.61
N THR A 60 0.81 7.43 4.01
CA THR A 60 0.37 8.73 3.47
C THR A 60 1.41 9.81 3.71
N ALA A 61 1.98 9.89 4.92
CA ALA A 61 3.07 10.82 5.22
C ALA A 61 4.34 10.52 4.41
N ALA A 62 4.65 9.24 4.21
CA ALA A 62 5.78 8.80 3.38
C ALA A 62 5.62 9.22 1.92
N LEU A 63 4.44 8.99 1.32
CA LEU A 63 4.10 9.42 -0.05
C LEU A 63 4.18 10.94 -0.19
N GLU A 64 3.59 11.70 0.74
CA GLU A 64 3.63 13.15 0.72
C GLU A 64 5.06 13.69 0.81
N CYS A 65 5.86 13.17 1.75
CA CYS A 65 7.27 13.56 1.90
C CYS A 65 8.10 13.23 0.65
N ALA A 66 7.83 12.10 -0.03
CA ALA A 66 8.49 11.75 -1.28
C ALA A 66 8.17 12.74 -2.41
N LEU A 67 6.90 13.12 -2.57
CA LEU A 67 6.51 14.15 -3.55
C LEU A 67 7.18 15.50 -3.26
N ARG A 68 7.28 15.89 -1.99
CA ARG A 68 7.95 17.12 -1.59
C ARG A 68 9.47 17.07 -1.83
N ALA A 69 10.11 15.93 -1.57
CA ALA A 69 11.53 15.74 -1.87
C ALA A 69 11.81 15.80 -3.38
N LEU A 70 10.89 15.29 -4.20
CA LEU A 70 10.92 15.44 -5.65
C LEU A 70 10.68 16.89 -6.10
N GLY A 71 10.25 17.79 -5.21
CA GLY A 71 9.94 19.18 -5.54
C GLY A 71 8.59 19.37 -6.24
N VAL A 72 7.69 18.40 -6.09
CA VAL A 72 6.34 18.46 -6.66
C VAL A 72 5.48 19.51 -5.93
N GLY A 73 4.79 20.36 -6.68
CA GLY A 73 3.98 21.43 -6.11
C GLY A 73 2.98 22.01 -7.11
N PRO A 74 2.47 23.24 -6.82
CA PRO A 74 1.51 23.92 -7.70
C PRO A 74 2.01 24.06 -9.13
N GLY A 75 1.17 23.69 -10.10
CA GLY A 75 1.49 23.68 -11.53
C GLY A 75 2.03 22.37 -12.06
N ASP A 76 2.44 21.44 -11.18
CA ASP A 76 2.86 20.09 -11.55
C ASP A 76 1.67 19.14 -11.61
N GLU A 77 1.86 18.01 -12.28
CA GLU A 77 0.91 16.91 -12.39
C GLU A 77 1.53 15.61 -11.82
N VAL A 78 0.70 14.82 -11.14
CA VAL A 78 1.05 13.47 -10.70
C VAL A 78 -0.05 12.51 -11.14
N ILE A 79 0.34 11.41 -11.77
CA ILE A 79 -0.61 10.40 -12.26
C ILE A 79 -0.75 9.29 -11.20
N THR A 80 -1.99 8.87 -10.95
CA THR A 80 -2.27 7.67 -10.13
C THR A 80 -3.48 6.92 -10.68
N SER A 81 -3.75 5.71 -10.15
CA SER A 81 -4.88 4.90 -10.56
C SER A 81 -6.22 5.52 -10.13
N ALA A 82 -7.24 5.42 -10.98
CA ALA A 82 -8.63 5.70 -10.60
C ALA A 82 -9.18 4.67 -9.61
N TYR A 83 -8.59 3.45 -9.59
CA TYR A 83 -8.96 2.33 -8.74
C TYR A 83 -7.92 2.13 -7.63
N THR A 84 -8.05 2.91 -6.58
CA THR A 84 -7.13 2.89 -5.43
C THR A 84 -7.79 3.45 -4.17
N TYR A 85 -7.08 3.32 -3.03
CA TYR A 85 -7.41 4.03 -1.81
C TYR A 85 -7.07 5.53 -1.95
N THR A 86 -7.82 6.37 -1.24
CA THR A 86 -7.70 7.83 -1.31
C THR A 86 -6.27 8.34 -1.07
N ALA A 87 -5.44 7.67 -0.28
CA ALA A 87 -4.10 8.14 0.09
C ALA A 87 -3.21 8.39 -1.14
N SER A 88 -3.23 7.50 -2.15
CA SER A 88 -2.42 7.64 -3.37
C SER A 88 -2.71 8.94 -4.14
N CYS A 89 -3.95 9.45 -4.05
CA CYS A 89 -4.36 10.69 -4.73
C CYS A 89 -4.38 11.91 -3.81
N SER A 90 -4.80 11.76 -2.55
CA SER A 90 -4.90 12.90 -1.63
C SER A 90 -3.57 13.58 -1.38
N VAL A 91 -2.45 12.83 -1.35
CA VAL A 91 -1.11 13.40 -1.19
C VAL A 91 -0.71 14.32 -2.35
N ILE A 92 -1.25 14.09 -3.55
CA ILE A 92 -1.06 14.97 -4.72
C ILE A 92 -1.72 16.33 -4.45
N CYS A 93 -2.94 16.30 -3.94
CA CYS A 93 -3.66 17.52 -3.53
C CYS A 93 -2.96 18.23 -2.36
N HIS A 94 -2.42 17.47 -1.38
CA HIS A 94 -1.72 18.06 -0.22
C HIS A 94 -0.47 18.85 -0.61
N VAL A 95 0.25 18.42 -1.66
CA VAL A 95 1.41 19.18 -2.15
C VAL A 95 1.01 20.31 -3.12
N GLY A 96 -0.28 20.46 -3.43
CA GLY A 96 -0.81 21.49 -4.34
C GLY A 96 -0.65 21.16 -5.83
N ALA A 97 -0.25 19.94 -6.16
CA ALA A 97 -0.18 19.47 -7.54
C ALA A 97 -1.56 19.05 -8.06
N THR A 98 -1.69 18.91 -9.36
CA THR A 98 -2.91 18.45 -10.01
C THR A 98 -2.89 16.92 -10.11
N PRO A 99 -3.87 16.21 -9.51
CA PRO A 99 -4.01 14.79 -9.72
C PRO A 99 -4.49 14.48 -11.14
N VAL A 100 -3.90 13.49 -11.78
CA VAL A 100 -4.33 12.93 -13.06
C VAL A 100 -4.66 11.47 -12.82
N LEU A 101 -5.91 11.07 -13.05
CA LEU A 101 -6.33 9.69 -12.86
C LEU A 101 -6.16 8.88 -14.15
N CYS A 102 -5.58 7.70 -14.02
CA CYS A 102 -5.46 6.70 -15.07
C CYS A 102 -6.44 5.57 -14.81
N ASP A 103 -7.21 5.15 -15.81
CA ASP A 103 -8.06 3.97 -15.68
C ASP A 103 -7.19 2.70 -15.54
N VAL A 104 -7.79 1.64 -15.05
CA VAL A 104 -7.15 0.32 -15.04
C VAL A 104 -7.32 -0.37 -16.39
N ALA A 105 -6.44 -1.32 -16.69
CA ALA A 105 -6.61 -2.16 -17.87
C ALA A 105 -7.87 -3.03 -17.73
N PRO A 106 -8.51 -3.44 -18.84
CA PRO A 106 -9.66 -4.34 -18.79
C PRO A 106 -9.35 -5.59 -17.97
N ASP A 107 -10.27 -5.96 -17.10
CA ASP A 107 -10.17 -7.13 -16.22
C ASP A 107 -8.93 -7.17 -15.32
N SER A 108 -8.39 -6.00 -14.98
CA SER A 108 -7.18 -5.84 -14.19
C SER A 108 -7.36 -4.84 -13.06
N TYR A 109 -6.47 -4.93 -12.06
CA TYR A 109 -6.31 -3.95 -10.98
C TYR A 109 -5.17 -2.95 -11.27
N GLU A 110 -4.37 -3.21 -12.31
CA GLU A 110 -3.24 -2.37 -12.70
C GLU A 110 -3.70 -1.26 -13.65
N MET A 111 -3.02 -0.10 -13.60
CA MET A 111 -3.23 0.97 -14.56
C MET A 111 -3.03 0.47 -15.99
N ASP A 112 -3.82 0.99 -16.92
CA ASP A 112 -3.58 0.78 -18.35
C ASP A 112 -2.34 1.59 -18.78
N TYR A 113 -1.26 0.89 -19.10
CA TYR A 113 0.03 1.53 -19.40
C TYR A 113 0.04 2.29 -20.73
N ASP A 114 -0.80 1.92 -21.69
CA ASP A 114 -0.96 2.66 -22.94
C ASP A 114 -1.70 3.99 -22.69
N THR A 115 -2.74 3.94 -21.86
CA THR A 115 -3.45 5.14 -21.39
C THR A 115 -2.50 6.00 -20.55
N LEU A 116 -1.74 5.42 -19.60
CA LEU A 116 -0.76 6.12 -18.79
C LEU A 116 0.23 6.92 -19.65
N ALA A 117 0.81 6.29 -20.69
CA ALA A 117 1.74 6.97 -21.60
C ALA A 117 1.11 8.20 -22.28
N SER A 118 -0.18 8.12 -22.62
CA SER A 118 -0.92 9.23 -23.24
C SER A 118 -1.16 10.41 -22.30
N LEU A 119 -1.28 10.15 -20.98
CA LEU A 119 -1.52 11.14 -19.94
C LEU A 119 -0.27 11.93 -19.53
N VAL A 120 0.93 11.44 -19.88
CA VAL A 120 2.18 12.15 -19.55
C VAL A 120 2.31 13.45 -20.35
N THR A 121 2.49 14.55 -19.61
CA THR A 121 2.72 15.90 -20.14
C THR A 121 4.08 16.45 -19.68
N GLU A 122 4.43 17.65 -20.14
CA GLU A 122 5.62 18.37 -19.66
C GLU A 122 5.55 18.74 -18.15
N ARG A 123 4.35 18.73 -17.55
CA ARG A 123 4.12 19.02 -16.14
C ARG A 123 4.12 17.78 -15.26
N THR A 124 4.09 16.57 -15.85
CA THR A 124 4.09 15.32 -15.10
C THR A 124 5.41 15.13 -14.37
N ARG A 125 5.40 15.00 -13.04
CA ARG A 125 6.60 14.82 -12.22
C ARG A 125 6.75 13.41 -11.68
N ALA A 126 5.64 12.77 -11.34
CA ALA A 126 5.64 11.42 -10.79
C ALA A 126 4.42 10.62 -11.25
N VAL A 127 4.56 9.30 -11.17
CA VAL A 127 3.46 8.34 -11.25
C VAL A 127 3.43 7.60 -9.92
N ILE A 128 2.23 7.44 -9.34
CA ILE A 128 1.99 6.64 -8.14
C ILE A 128 1.24 5.37 -8.55
N PRO A 129 1.94 4.29 -8.96
CA PRO A 129 1.33 2.98 -9.14
C PRO A 129 0.96 2.38 -7.79
N VAL A 130 -0.03 1.49 -7.76
CA VAL A 130 -0.52 0.86 -6.53
C VAL A 130 -0.36 -0.65 -6.62
N ASP A 131 0.41 -1.22 -5.72
CA ASP A 131 0.63 -2.66 -5.59
C ASP A 131 -0.55 -3.32 -4.85
N ILE A 132 -1.73 -3.32 -5.49
CA ILE A 132 -2.99 -3.71 -4.87
C ILE A 132 -2.97 -5.17 -4.39
N ALA A 133 -3.62 -5.46 -3.26
CA ALA A 133 -3.72 -6.79 -2.65
C ALA A 133 -2.36 -7.45 -2.33
N GLY A 134 -1.26 -6.71 -2.50
CA GLY A 134 0.09 -7.21 -2.29
C GLY A 134 0.77 -7.75 -3.54
N ARG A 135 0.14 -7.65 -4.70
CA ARG A 135 0.75 -7.95 -5.99
C ARG A 135 1.43 -6.68 -6.53
N MET A 136 2.71 -6.78 -6.83
CA MET A 136 3.43 -5.71 -7.50
C MET A 136 2.87 -5.51 -8.91
N VAL A 137 2.74 -4.24 -9.34
CA VAL A 137 2.41 -3.91 -10.73
C VAL A 137 3.54 -4.40 -11.67
N ASP A 138 3.24 -4.52 -12.96
CA ASP A 138 4.28 -4.83 -13.96
C ASP A 138 5.20 -3.60 -14.15
N TYR A 139 6.23 -3.50 -13.30
CA TYR A 139 7.20 -2.41 -13.37
C TYR A 139 7.99 -2.39 -14.69
N GLY A 140 8.16 -3.52 -15.35
CA GLY A 140 8.81 -3.58 -16.67
C GLY A 140 8.00 -2.82 -17.71
N ARG A 141 6.70 -3.11 -17.80
CA ARG A 141 5.79 -2.38 -18.70
C ARG A 141 5.60 -0.92 -18.30
N LEU A 142 5.50 -0.64 -16.99
CA LEU A 142 5.40 0.73 -16.48
C LEU A 142 6.62 1.58 -16.92
N PHE A 143 7.83 1.09 -16.69
CA PHE A 143 9.04 1.81 -17.09
C PHE A 143 9.12 1.98 -18.61
N ALA A 144 8.81 0.95 -19.39
CA ALA A 144 8.79 1.03 -20.85
C ALA A 144 7.78 2.07 -21.35
N ALA A 145 6.60 2.15 -20.74
CA ALA A 145 5.61 3.18 -21.07
C ALA A 145 6.14 4.60 -20.78
N LEU A 146 6.78 4.82 -19.64
CA LEU A 146 7.38 6.13 -19.29
C LEU A 146 8.57 6.49 -20.18
N GLU A 147 9.41 5.54 -20.55
CA GLU A 147 10.53 5.74 -21.47
C GLU A 147 10.05 6.13 -22.89
N SER A 148 8.96 5.53 -23.36
CA SER A 148 8.39 5.83 -24.70
C SER A 148 7.98 7.31 -24.86
N VAL A 149 7.69 7.99 -23.77
CA VAL A 149 7.25 9.40 -23.73
C VAL A 149 8.27 10.34 -23.08
N GLY A 150 9.48 9.87 -22.84
CA GLY A 150 10.54 10.62 -22.15
C GLY A 150 10.88 11.97 -22.81
N SER A 151 10.65 12.14 -24.12
CA SER A 151 10.84 13.41 -24.82
C SER A 151 9.84 14.51 -24.41
N ARG A 152 8.74 14.16 -23.76
CA ARG A 152 7.74 15.11 -23.26
C ARG A 152 8.09 15.64 -21.87
N TRP A 153 8.97 14.97 -21.14
CA TRP A 153 9.29 15.28 -19.76
C TRP A 153 10.54 16.14 -19.63
N THR A 154 10.54 17.06 -18.66
CA THR A 154 11.69 17.89 -18.31
C THR A 154 11.86 17.94 -16.78
N PRO A 155 13.06 17.65 -16.24
CA PRO A 155 13.30 17.67 -14.80
C PRO A 155 13.26 19.09 -14.24
N ALA A 156 12.57 19.28 -13.10
CA ALA A 156 12.51 20.54 -12.39
C ALA A 156 13.54 20.63 -11.25
N THR A 157 14.00 19.50 -10.72
CA THR A 157 14.93 19.43 -9.58
C THR A 157 16.13 18.55 -9.87
N ASP A 158 17.17 18.63 -9.00
CA ASP A 158 18.37 17.79 -9.12
C ASP A 158 18.02 16.30 -8.89
N LEU A 159 17.11 16.01 -7.95
CA LEU A 159 16.65 14.64 -7.71
C LEU A 159 15.92 14.07 -8.92
N GLN A 160 15.04 14.84 -9.57
CA GLN A 160 14.39 14.44 -10.82
C GLN A 160 15.43 14.22 -11.93
N ARG A 161 16.44 15.09 -12.05
CA ARG A 161 17.54 14.91 -13.01
C ARG A 161 18.32 13.61 -12.77
N ALA A 162 18.60 13.31 -11.51
CA ALA A 162 19.29 12.07 -11.14
C ALA A 162 18.48 10.81 -11.44
N ILE A 163 17.14 10.86 -11.32
CA ILE A 163 16.23 9.79 -11.71
C ILE A 163 16.18 9.62 -13.25
N GLY A 164 16.24 10.72 -13.98
CA GLY A 164 16.37 10.75 -15.45
C GLY A 164 15.07 10.53 -16.24
N ARG A 165 13.91 10.42 -15.58
CA ARG A 165 12.56 10.27 -16.16
C ARG A 165 11.49 10.72 -15.16
N VAL A 166 10.22 10.65 -15.54
CA VAL A 166 9.10 10.76 -14.60
C VAL A 166 9.34 9.78 -13.44
N ALA A 167 9.34 10.27 -12.20
CA ALA A 167 9.61 9.45 -11.03
C ALA A 167 8.50 8.43 -10.76
N VAL A 168 8.87 7.23 -10.34
CA VAL A 168 7.92 6.19 -9.92
C VAL A 168 7.93 6.08 -8.40
N LEU A 169 6.85 6.53 -7.78
CA LEU A 169 6.58 6.47 -6.35
C LEU A 169 5.52 5.41 -6.08
N ALA A 170 5.93 4.17 -5.82
CA ALA A 170 4.98 3.08 -5.58
C ALA A 170 4.22 3.26 -4.27
N ASP A 171 2.88 3.18 -4.34
CA ASP A 171 2.07 2.90 -3.17
C ASP A 171 2.13 1.39 -2.88
N GLY A 172 3.12 1.03 -2.09
CA GLY A 172 3.40 -0.33 -1.64
C GLY A 172 2.71 -0.68 -0.32
N ALA A 173 1.63 0.03 0.04
CA ALA A 173 0.91 -0.19 1.30
C ALA A 173 0.47 -1.65 1.52
N HIS A 174 0.41 -2.45 0.46
CA HIS A 174 0.05 -3.86 0.50
C HIS A 174 1.23 -4.80 0.17
N SER A 175 2.33 -4.31 -0.39
CA SER A 175 3.31 -5.17 -1.08
C SER A 175 4.59 -5.49 -0.28
N LEU A 176 4.68 -5.13 1.01
CA LEU A 176 5.84 -5.57 1.80
C LEU A 176 5.98 -7.10 1.72
N GLY A 177 7.15 -7.58 1.30
CA GLY A 177 7.43 -9.01 1.11
C GLY A 177 7.00 -9.59 -0.24
N ALA A 178 6.38 -8.79 -1.11
CA ALA A 178 6.16 -9.19 -2.50
C ALA A 178 7.47 -9.18 -3.30
N VAL A 179 7.54 -10.05 -4.30
CA VAL A 179 8.71 -10.21 -5.19
C VAL A 179 8.23 -10.28 -6.63
N GLN A 180 8.93 -9.65 -7.55
CA GLN A 180 8.74 -9.73 -9.00
C GLN A 180 10.10 -9.84 -9.70
N ASP A 181 10.27 -10.81 -10.59
CA ASP A 181 11.53 -11.09 -11.30
C ASP A 181 12.74 -11.22 -10.36
N GLY A 182 12.54 -11.87 -9.20
CA GLY A 182 13.55 -12.04 -8.16
C GLY A 182 13.87 -10.76 -7.36
N ARG A 183 13.19 -9.66 -7.61
CA ARG A 183 13.40 -8.36 -6.93
C ARG A 183 12.26 -8.08 -5.95
N PRO A 184 12.57 -7.82 -4.67
CA PRO A 184 11.54 -7.50 -3.68
C PRO A 184 10.95 -6.10 -3.88
N SER A 185 9.69 -5.94 -3.47
CA SER A 185 9.05 -4.63 -3.31
C SER A 185 9.89 -3.74 -2.39
N GLY A 186 10.11 -2.49 -2.79
CA GLY A 186 11.04 -1.55 -2.15
C GLY A 186 12.36 -1.37 -2.90
N SER A 187 12.75 -2.32 -3.78
CA SER A 187 14.00 -2.25 -4.57
C SER A 187 13.79 -1.94 -6.06
N VAL A 188 12.54 -1.85 -6.54
CA VAL A 188 12.23 -1.76 -7.98
C VAL A 188 11.86 -0.34 -8.39
N ALA A 189 10.86 0.27 -7.75
CA ALA A 189 10.47 1.65 -7.98
C ALA A 189 11.57 2.62 -7.49
N ASP A 190 11.50 3.90 -7.90
CA ASP A 190 12.42 4.90 -7.36
C ASP A 190 12.20 5.08 -5.86
N PHE A 191 10.93 5.14 -5.47
CA PHE A 191 10.47 5.16 -4.08
C PHE A 191 9.32 4.17 -3.89
N THR A 192 9.23 3.55 -2.72
CA THR A 192 8.11 2.68 -2.34
C THR A 192 7.65 3.05 -0.93
N ALA A 193 6.38 3.42 -0.78
CA ALA A 193 5.79 3.73 0.52
C ALA A 193 5.07 2.50 1.08
N PHE A 194 5.49 2.02 2.23
CA PHE A 194 4.86 0.91 2.96
C PHE A 194 3.96 1.43 4.07
N SER A 195 2.85 0.72 4.32
CA SER A 195 1.93 0.99 5.42
C SER A 195 2.05 -0.08 6.50
N PHE A 196 2.03 0.37 7.75
CA PHE A 196 2.01 -0.48 8.95
C PHE A 196 0.75 -0.21 9.80
N HIS A 197 -0.33 0.24 9.14
CA HIS A 197 -1.64 0.36 9.77
C HIS A 197 -2.12 -0.99 10.33
N ALA A 198 -3.00 -0.98 11.33
CA ALA A 198 -3.45 -2.15 12.09
C ALA A 198 -3.92 -3.35 11.24
N VAL A 199 -4.49 -3.11 10.05
CA VAL A 199 -5.01 -4.17 9.15
C VAL A 199 -3.95 -4.73 8.18
N LYS A 200 -2.71 -4.19 8.17
CA LYS A 200 -1.67 -4.61 7.23
C LYS A 200 -0.99 -5.90 7.67
N ASN A 201 -0.30 -6.54 6.75
CA ASN A 201 0.39 -7.83 6.99
C ASN A 201 1.44 -7.73 8.11
N LEU A 202 2.11 -6.58 8.19
CA LEU A 202 2.96 -6.16 9.30
C LEU A 202 2.36 -4.88 9.87
N THR A 203 2.19 -4.83 11.18
CA THR A 203 1.60 -3.65 11.83
C THR A 203 2.48 -3.04 12.92
N THR A 204 2.39 -1.72 13.04
CA THR A 204 2.88 -0.94 14.17
C THR A 204 1.75 -0.15 14.83
N ALA A 205 0.49 -0.63 14.73
CA ALA A 205 -0.79 0.03 15.00
C ALA A 205 -1.06 1.14 13.97
N GLU A 206 -0.31 2.19 13.98
CA GLU A 206 -0.14 3.20 12.94
C GLU A 206 1.34 3.30 12.59
N GLY A 207 1.66 3.54 11.32
CA GLY A 207 3.02 3.70 10.85
C GLY A 207 3.15 3.55 9.35
N GLY A 208 4.31 3.90 8.84
CA GLY A 208 4.70 3.71 7.46
C GLY A 208 6.20 3.90 7.28
N ALA A 209 6.67 3.57 6.11
CA ALA A 209 8.06 3.79 5.73
C ALA A 209 8.16 4.13 4.24
N LEU A 210 9.19 4.87 3.89
CA LEU A 210 9.61 5.12 2.53
C LEU A 210 10.93 4.40 2.29
N ALA A 211 10.92 3.45 1.36
CA ALA A 211 12.10 2.77 0.85
C ALA A 211 12.50 3.38 -0.50
N TRP A 212 13.79 3.39 -0.83
CA TRP A 212 14.26 3.79 -2.15
C TRP A 212 15.44 2.94 -2.62
N ARG A 213 15.52 2.78 -3.92
CA ARG A 213 16.62 2.08 -4.57
C ARG A 213 17.86 2.95 -4.69
N ALA A 214 19.03 2.34 -4.82
CA ALA A 214 20.25 3.06 -5.19
C ALA A 214 20.06 3.82 -6.51
N GLY A 215 20.55 5.05 -6.57
CA GLY A 215 20.44 5.94 -7.70
C GLY A 215 21.64 6.87 -7.85
N ALA A 216 21.56 7.80 -8.77
CA ALA A 216 22.58 8.82 -8.99
C ALA A 216 22.44 10.02 -8.03
N PHE A 217 22.00 9.77 -6.80
CA PHE A 217 21.84 10.75 -5.72
C PHE A 217 22.42 10.22 -4.42
N ASP A 218 22.75 11.12 -3.49
CA ASP A 218 23.29 10.75 -2.19
C ASP A 218 22.15 10.28 -1.26
N SER A 219 22.14 8.99 -0.93
CA SER A 219 21.13 8.37 -0.06
C SER A 219 21.19 8.90 1.38
N ASP A 220 22.35 9.29 1.88
CA ASP A 220 22.47 9.83 3.23
C ASP A 220 21.93 11.25 3.30
N GLU A 221 22.19 12.08 2.28
CA GLU A 221 21.62 13.40 2.16
C GLU A 221 20.08 13.33 2.04
N LEU A 222 19.57 12.43 1.20
CA LEU A 222 18.13 12.21 1.04
C LEU A 222 17.46 11.72 2.33
N TYR A 223 18.12 10.79 3.05
CA TYR A 223 17.66 10.36 4.36
C TYR A 223 17.57 11.51 5.36
N ASN A 224 18.62 12.35 5.43
CA ASN A 224 18.62 13.52 6.30
C ASN A 224 17.51 14.51 5.93
N GLN A 225 17.24 14.69 4.63
CA GLN A 225 16.12 15.52 4.18
C GLN A 225 14.78 14.98 4.69
N PHE A 226 14.53 13.66 4.63
CA PHE A 226 13.31 13.05 5.17
C PHE A 226 13.22 13.19 6.70
N MET A 227 14.35 13.05 7.41
CA MET A 227 14.37 13.26 8.86
C MET A 227 14.03 14.71 9.22
N LEU A 228 14.60 15.69 8.53
CA LEU A 228 14.24 17.10 8.69
C LEU A 228 12.74 17.34 8.42
N MET A 229 12.21 16.81 7.29
CA MET A 229 10.81 16.96 6.94
C MET A 229 9.87 16.44 8.01
N SER A 230 10.15 15.26 8.54
CA SER A 230 9.30 14.58 9.51
C SER A 230 9.38 15.14 10.92
N LEU A 231 10.38 15.98 11.22
CA LEU A 231 10.69 16.53 12.55
C LEU A 231 10.73 18.06 12.55
N HIS A 232 9.74 18.73 12.00
CA HIS A 232 9.62 20.21 11.97
C HIS A 232 10.76 20.95 11.24
N GLY A 233 11.59 20.29 10.46
CA GLY A 233 12.79 20.87 9.88
C GLY A 233 13.93 21.09 10.88
N GLN A 234 13.91 20.45 12.06
CA GLN A 234 14.93 20.57 13.08
C GLN A 234 16.22 19.87 12.67
N THR A 235 17.35 20.58 12.79
CA THR A 235 18.69 20.07 12.45
C THR A 235 19.25 19.05 13.45
N LYS A 236 18.61 18.90 14.62
CA LYS A 236 18.94 17.87 15.62
C LYS A 236 17.70 17.11 16.06
N ASP A 237 17.77 15.80 16.00
CA ASP A 237 16.76 14.92 16.57
C ASP A 237 16.88 14.81 18.11
N ALA A 238 15.93 14.09 18.75
CA ALA A 238 15.93 13.92 20.20
C ALA A 238 17.18 13.16 20.68
N LEU A 239 17.70 12.21 19.89
CA LEU A 239 18.87 11.40 20.27
C LEU A 239 20.14 12.24 20.29
N SER A 240 20.34 13.14 19.34
CA SER A 240 21.50 14.04 19.30
C SER A 240 21.46 15.13 20.38
N LYS A 241 20.27 15.44 20.95
CA LYS A 241 20.10 16.41 22.06
C LYS A 241 20.40 15.83 23.45
N THR A 242 20.67 14.55 23.61
CA THR A 242 20.93 13.91 24.91
C THR A 242 22.27 14.27 25.52
N ARG A 243 23.21 14.83 24.77
CA ARG A 243 24.51 15.30 25.31
C ARG A 243 24.31 16.55 26.14
N ALA A 244 24.86 16.56 27.34
CA ALA A 244 24.84 17.72 28.22
C ALA A 244 25.38 18.97 27.49
N GLY A 245 24.61 20.05 27.48
CA GLY A 245 24.95 21.29 26.78
C GLY A 245 24.58 21.36 25.29
N ALA A 246 23.99 20.33 24.71
CA ALA A 246 23.61 20.28 23.30
C ALA A 246 22.20 20.87 23.01
N TRP A 247 21.83 21.95 23.72
CA TRP A 247 20.49 22.58 23.61
C TRP A 247 20.26 23.33 22.28
N GLU A 248 21.35 23.84 21.67
CA GLU A 248 21.26 24.66 20.46
C GLU A 248 20.91 23.81 19.24
N TYR A 249 19.87 24.18 18.53
CA TYR A 249 19.43 23.60 17.26
C TYR A 249 18.89 24.71 16.37
N ASP A 250 18.80 24.44 15.10
CA ASP A 250 18.15 25.30 14.11
C ASP A 250 16.93 24.60 13.49
N VAL A 251 16.04 25.38 12.90
CA VAL A 251 14.90 24.92 12.07
C VAL A 251 15.17 25.41 10.65
N ALA A 252 15.64 24.53 9.79
CA ALA A 252 16.03 24.88 8.42
C ALA A 252 14.85 25.36 7.58
N TYR A 253 13.64 24.85 7.86
CA TYR A 253 12.37 25.29 7.27
C TYR A 253 11.20 24.76 8.13
N PRO A 254 9.97 25.34 8.01
CA PRO A 254 8.80 24.84 8.73
C PRO A 254 8.37 23.49 8.14
N GLY A 255 8.89 22.40 8.72
CA GLY A 255 8.59 21.03 8.33
C GLY A 255 7.36 20.48 9.07
N TRP A 256 7.09 19.20 8.87
CA TRP A 256 5.95 18.48 9.43
C TRP A 256 6.32 17.74 10.71
N LYS A 257 5.33 17.22 11.42
CA LYS A 257 5.51 16.29 12.54
C LYS A 257 4.85 14.96 12.22
N CYS A 258 5.58 14.08 11.56
CA CYS A 258 5.08 12.80 11.07
C CYS A 258 6.12 11.66 11.19
N ASN A 259 7.01 11.77 12.16
CA ASN A 259 8.00 10.74 12.49
C ASN A 259 7.36 9.52 13.17
N MET A 260 7.98 8.36 13.03
CA MET A 260 7.67 7.16 13.81
C MET A 260 8.30 7.26 15.22
N THR A 261 7.66 6.63 16.21
CA THR A 261 8.15 6.52 17.58
C THR A 261 8.78 5.15 17.84
N ASP A 262 9.64 5.04 18.87
CA ASP A 262 10.22 3.76 19.27
C ASP A 262 9.17 2.76 19.80
N ILE A 263 8.03 3.25 20.32
CA ILE A 263 6.90 2.38 20.69
C ILE A 263 6.33 1.67 19.45
N GLN A 264 6.14 2.40 18.35
CA GLN A 264 5.69 1.83 17.08
C GLN A 264 6.75 0.91 16.47
N ALA A 265 8.01 1.34 16.49
CA ALA A 265 9.13 0.55 15.98
C ALA A 265 9.33 -0.76 16.76
N ALA A 266 9.06 -0.76 18.07
CA ALA A 266 9.11 -1.97 18.89
C ALA A 266 8.15 -3.05 18.38
N LEU A 267 6.89 -2.69 18.06
CA LEU A 267 5.95 -3.59 17.40
C LEU A 267 6.52 -4.09 16.07
N GLY A 268 7.01 -3.14 15.24
CA GLY A 268 7.56 -3.43 13.91
C GLY A 268 8.73 -4.42 13.93
N LEU A 269 9.66 -4.29 14.87
CA LEU A 269 10.82 -5.18 15.02
C LEU A 269 10.40 -6.63 15.31
N VAL A 270 9.45 -6.84 16.22
CA VAL A 270 8.96 -8.19 16.51
C VAL A 270 8.18 -8.75 15.32
N GLN A 271 7.33 -7.95 14.69
CA GLN A 271 6.61 -8.32 13.47
C GLN A 271 7.59 -8.73 12.35
N MET A 272 8.68 -7.97 12.12
CA MET A 272 9.71 -8.30 11.12
C MET A 272 10.33 -9.67 11.36
N ARG A 273 10.68 -10.01 12.61
CA ARG A 273 11.25 -11.32 12.97
C ARG A 273 10.30 -12.48 12.64
N ARG A 274 9.00 -12.27 12.74
CA ARG A 274 7.94 -13.26 12.43
C ARG A 274 7.48 -13.21 10.96
N TYR A 275 7.80 -12.15 10.24
CA TYR A 275 7.20 -11.83 8.95
C TYR A 275 7.30 -12.93 7.89
N PRO A 276 8.43 -13.64 7.73
CA PRO A 276 8.51 -14.76 6.79
C PRO A 276 7.48 -15.87 7.08
N THR A 277 7.21 -16.17 8.36
CA THR A 277 6.19 -17.14 8.77
C THR A 277 4.78 -16.64 8.48
N LEU A 278 4.53 -15.35 8.72
CA LEU A 278 3.23 -14.73 8.42
C LEU A 278 2.94 -14.74 6.91
N LEU A 279 3.93 -14.45 6.07
CA LEU A 279 3.81 -14.55 4.60
C LEU A 279 3.55 -15.98 4.14
N ALA A 280 4.26 -16.97 4.70
CA ALA A 280 4.04 -18.39 4.39
C ALA A 280 2.60 -18.81 4.72
N ARG A 281 2.09 -18.42 5.90
CA ARG A 281 0.71 -18.72 6.29
C ARG A 281 -0.31 -18.07 5.35
N ARG A 282 -0.11 -16.83 4.95
CA ARG A 282 -0.99 -16.16 3.97
C ARG A 282 -1.00 -16.89 2.62
N ARG A 283 0.15 -17.38 2.17
CA ARG A 283 0.24 -18.17 0.94
C ARG A 283 -0.57 -19.46 1.01
N GLU A 284 -0.51 -20.18 2.14
CA GLU A 284 -1.32 -21.38 2.35
C GLU A 284 -2.82 -21.06 2.29
N LEU A 285 -3.26 -20.00 2.97
CA LEU A 285 -4.66 -19.57 3.00
C LEU A 285 -5.16 -19.16 1.60
N VAL A 286 -4.35 -18.40 0.83
CA VAL A 286 -4.67 -18.04 -0.56
C VAL A 286 -4.89 -19.29 -1.41
N GLY A 287 -3.95 -20.25 -1.39
CA GLY A 287 -4.08 -21.50 -2.14
C GLY A 287 -5.34 -22.30 -1.75
N ARG A 288 -5.74 -22.23 -0.48
CA ARG A 288 -6.97 -22.87 -0.03
C ARG A 288 -8.23 -22.19 -0.59
N TYR A 289 -8.27 -20.86 -0.64
CA TYR A 289 -9.34 -20.10 -1.30
C TYR A 289 -9.39 -20.39 -2.81
N GLU A 290 -8.24 -20.34 -3.49
CA GLU A 290 -8.16 -20.63 -4.95
C GLU A 290 -8.75 -22.00 -5.26
N ASN A 291 -8.36 -23.04 -4.49
CA ASN A 291 -8.90 -24.39 -4.66
C ASN A 291 -10.40 -24.47 -4.33
N GLY A 292 -10.84 -23.79 -3.27
CA GLY A 292 -12.22 -23.89 -2.80
C GLY A 292 -13.22 -23.11 -3.65
N LEU A 293 -12.79 -22.15 -4.48
CA LEU A 293 -13.64 -21.33 -5.35
C LEU A 293 -13.54 -21.69 -6.84
N ALA A 294 -12.68 -22.66 -7.18
CA ALA A 294 -12.32 -22.96 -8.58
C ALA A 294 -13.48 -23.39 -9.48
N ASP A 295 -14.55 -23.97 -8.92
CA ASP A 295 -15.70 -24.50 -9.65
C ASP A 295 -16.84 -23.47 -9.86
N LEU A 296 -16.72 -22.27 -9.26
CA LEU A 296 -17.77 -21.23 -9.35
C LEU A 296 -17.66 -20.31 -10.58
N GLY A 297 -16.58 -20.43 -11.37
CA GLY A 297 -16.35 -19.54 -12.50
C GLY A 297 -16.07 -18.09 -12.08
N VAL A 298 -15.57 -17.89 -10.87
CA VAL A 298 -15.07 -16.61 -10.37
C VAL A 298 -13.59 -16.45 -10.70
N ASP A 299 -13.13 -15.19 -10.83
CA ASP A 299 -11.72 -14.87 -11.05
C ASP A 299 -11.07 -14.44 -9.74
N VAL A 300 -10.27 -15.31 -9.16
CA VAL A 300 -9.45 -14.97 -8.01
C VAL A 300 -8.18 -14.25 -8.48
N LEU A 301 -7.80 -13.12 -7.82
CA LEU A 301 -6.53 -12.48 -8.12
C LEU A 301 -5.39 -13.48 -7.97
N GLN A 302 -4.63 -13.69 -9.03
CA GLN A 302 -3.47 -14.58 -9.00
C GLN A 302 -2.36 -13.96 -8.14
N HIS A 303 -2.11 -14.56 -6.96
CA HIS A 303 -1.10 -14.09 -6.02
C HIS A 303 0.29 -14.65 -6.27
N TYR A 304 0.39 -15.80 -6.91
CA TYR A 304 1.67 -16.50 -7.09
C TYR A 304 1.79 -17.01 -8.52
N GLY A 305 2.98 -16.85 -9.11
CA GLY A 305 3.34 -17.30 -10.44
C GLY A 305 4.78 -17.76 -10.48
N GLU A 306 5.30 -18.00 -11.68
CA GLU A 306 6.69 -18.41 -11.90
C GLU A 306 7.66 -17.27 -11.53
N ASP A 307 7.35 -16.04 -11.96
CA ASP A 307 8.23 -14.87 -11.84
C ASP A 307 7.79 -13.88 -10.75
N PHE A 308 6.71 -14.17 -10.02
CA PHE A 308 6.22 -13.27 -8.97
C PHE A 308 5.62 -14.01 -7.78
N ALA A 309 5.71 -13.36 -6.63
CA ALA A 309 5.02 -13.74 -5.41
C ALA A 309 4.43 -12.47 -4.75
N SER A 310 3.13 -12.48 -4.51
CA SER A 310 2.42 -11.45 -3.76
C SER A 310 2.69 -11.59 -2.26
N SER A 311 2.50 -10.50 -1.51
CA SER A 311 2.44 -10.56 -0.05
C SER A 311 1.16 -11.23 0.49
N GLY A 312 0.17 -11.50 -0.39
CA GLY A 312 -1.11 -12.08 0.01
C GLY A 312 -1.90 -11.18 0.97
N HIS A 313 -2.01 -9.88 0.68
CA HIS A 313 -2.64 -8.94 1.62
C HIS A 313 -4.18 -9.02 1.60
N LEU A 314 -4.80 -9.03 0.42
CA LEU A 314 -6.26 -9.10 0.25
C LEU A 314 -6.63 -10.29 -0.64
N MET A 315 -7.72 -10.96 -0.32
CA MET A 315 -8.31 -12.02 -1.14
C MET A 315 -9.38 -11.42 -2.05
N LEU A 316 -8.96 -10.92 -3.21
CA LEU A 316 -9.85 -10.30 -4.19
C LEU A 316 -10.45 -11.35 -5.12
N VAL A 317 -11.77 -11.35 -5.22
CA VAL A 317 -12.54 -12.27 -6.06
C VAL A 317 -13.44 -11.45 -6.99
N ARG A 318 -13.23 -11.58 -8.30
CA ARG A 318 -14.12 -11.01 -9.32
C ARG A 318 -15.23 -11.99 -9.66
N LEU A 319 -16.38 -11.44 -9.99
CA LEU A 319 -17.61 -12.17 -10.31
C LEU A 319 -17.99 -11.91 -11.77
N PRO A 320 -17.32 -12.55 -12.77
CA PRO A 320 -17.56 -12.26 -14.18
C PRO A 320 -19.03 -12.41 -14.58
N GLY A 321 -19.55 -11.40 -15.28
CA GLY A 321 -20.95 -11.38 -15.74
C GLY A 321 -22.00 -11.09 -14.66
N LYS A 322 -21.57 -10.79 -13.41
CA LYS A 322 -22.47 -10.37 -12.33
C LYS A 322 -22.51 -8.85 -12.18
N SER A 323 -23.65 -8.36 -11.70
CA SER A 323 -23.87 -6.93 -11.45
C SER A 323 -23.46 -6.51 -10.04
N ALA A 324 -23.41 -5.20 -9.81
CA ALA A 324 -23.24 -4.61 -8.47
C ALA A 324 -24.36 -5.06 -7.50
N THR A 325 -25.56 -5.34 -8.01
CA THR A 325 -26.68 -5.86 -7.19
C THR A 325 -26.38 -7.27 -6.70
N PHE A 326 -25.93 -8.16 -7.58
CA PHE A 326 -25.51 -9.52 -7.19
C PHE A 326 -24.39 -9.49 -6.17
N ARG A 327 -23.33 -8.71 -6.43
CA ARG A 327 -22.20 -8.53 -5.55
C ARG A 327 -22.63 -8.05 -4.15
N SER A 328 -23.51 -7.04 -4.08
CA SER A 328 -23.97 -6.48 -2.82
C SER A 328 -24.80 -7.49 -2.03
N ALA A 329 -25.73 -8.21 -2.71
CA ALA A 329 -26.52 -9.27 -2.10
C ALA A 329 -25.63 -10.44 -1.60
N LEU A 330 -24.55 -10.78 -2.33
CA LEU A 330 -23.59 -11.80 -1.91
C LEU A 330 -22.90 -11.39 -0.60
N ILE A 331 -22.44 -10.14 -0.48
CA ILE A 331 -21.81 -9.61 0.73
C ILE A 331 -22.79 -9.64 1.90
N GLU A 332 -24.05 -9.25 1.71
CA GLU A 332 -25.10 -9.29 2.75
C GLU A 332 -25.35 -10.72 3.24
N ARG A 333 -25.45 -11.69 2.34
CA ARG A 333 -25.63 -13.11 2.71
C ARG A 333 -24.42 -13.69 3.44
N LEU A 334 -23.20 -13.30 3.06
CA LEU A 334 -22.00 -13.67 3.79
C LEU A 334 -22.04 -13.08 5.22
N ALA A 335 -22.44 -11.82 5.37
CA ALA A 335 -22.59 -11.18 6.67
C ALA A 335 -23.64 -11.87 7.55
N ASP A 336 -24.75 -12.33 6.99
CA ASP A 336 -25.80 -13.11 7.70
C ASP A 336 -25.25 -14.43 8.26
N THR A 337 -24.19 -14.98 7.66
CA THR A 337 -23.50 -16.18 8.18
C THR A 337 -22.33 -15.84 9.12
N GLY A 338 -22.09 -14.55 9.40
CA GLY A 338 -21.00 -14.09 10.26
C GLY A 338 -19.66 -13.94 9.55
N VAL A 339 -19.62 -13.96 8.22
CA VAL A 339 -18.42 -13.74 7.40
C VAL A 339 -18.34 -12.26 7.02
N SER A 340 -17.26 -11.59 7.41
CA SER A 340 -17.02 -10.20 7.07
C SER A 340 -16.35 -10.10 5.69
N ALA A 341 -17.12 -9.75 4.63
CA ALA A 341 -16.60 -9.44 3.30
C ALA A 341 -16.58 -7.92 3.07
N ASN A 342 -15.81 -7.46 2.08
CA ASN A 342 -15.64 -6.05 1.76
C ASN A 342 -15.48 -5.85 0.24
N VAL A 343 -15.17 -4.64 -0.19
CA VAL A 343 -14.81 -4.27 -1.58
C VAL A 343 -13.55 -3.39 -1.55
N HIS A 344 -12.54 -3.72 -2.32
CA HIS A 344 -11.29 -2.96 -2.48
C HIS A 344 -10.96 -2.73 -3.96
N TYR A 345 -11.28 -1.52 -4.47
CA TYR A 345 -11.80 -0.34 -3.78
C TYR A 345 -12.99 0.26 -4.52
N LYS A 346 -13.75 1.14 -3.84
CA LYS A 346 -14.64 2.06 -4.54
C LYS A 346 -13.78 3.07 -5.30
N PRO A 347 -13.88 3.18 -6.65
CA PRO A 347 -13.07 4.09 -7.45
C PRO A 347 -13.14 5.53 -6.97
N LEU A 348 -12.03 6.25 -7.06
CA LEU A 348 -11.94 7.64 -6.61
C LEU A 348 -13.02 8.54 -7.22
N PRO A 349 -13.35 8.47 -8.53
CA PRO A 349 -14.40 9.30 -9.12
C PRO A 349 -15.80 9.10 -8.54
N LEU A 350 -16.04 7.99 -7.81
CA LEU A 350 -17.31 7.76 -7.09
C LEU A 350 -17.33 8.40 -5.70
N LEU A 351 -16.22 8.92 -5.21
CA LEU A 351 -16.12 9.57 -3.90
C LEU A 351 -16.34 11.09 -4.05
N THR A 352 -17.04 11.69 -3.09
CA THR A 352 -17.45 13.11 -3.14
C THR A 352 -16.28 14.05 -3.40
N ALA A 353 -15.17 13.88 -2.66
CA ALA A 353 -14.00 14.75 -2.79
C ALA A 353 -13.43 14.79 -4.22
N TYR A 354 -13.45 13.67 -4.94
CA TYR A 354 -12.89 13.59 -6.29
C TYR A 354 -13.89 14.00 -7.37
N ARG A 355 -15.20 13.80 -7.15
CA ARG A 355 -16.24 14.41 -7.99
C ARG A 355 -16.20 15.92 -7.93
N ASP A 356 -15.96 16.47 -6.73
CA ASP A 356 -15.84 17.92 -6.54
C ASP A 356 -14.58 18.49 -7.22
N LEU A 357 -13.57 17.67 -7.49
CA LEU A 357 -12.41 18.00 -8.33
C LEU A 357 -12.69 17.87 -9.84
N GLY A 358 -13.89 17.43 -10.23
CA GLY A 358 -14.32 17.34 -11.63
C GLY A 358 -14.14 15.97 -12.28
N PHE A 359 -13.79 14.92 -11.53
CA PHE A 359 -13.70 13.56 -12.08
C PHE A 359 -15.09 12.91 -12.20
N ASP A 360 -15.35 12.29 -13.35
CA ASP A 360 -16.54 11.50 -13.60
C ASP A 360 -16.17 10.01 -13.77
N ILE A 361 -16.93 9.11 -13.16
CA ILE A 361 -16.70 7.67 -13.27
C ILE A 361 -16.90 7.15 -14.70
N ASP A 362 -17.65 7.85 -15.53
CA ASP A 362 -17.89 7.47 -16.93
C ASP A 362 -16.62 7.59 -17.79
N ASP A 363 -15.63 8.36 -17.33
CA ASP A 363 -14.30 8.44 -17.96
C ASP A 363 -13.39 7.25 -17.58
N PHE A 364 -13.82 6.39 -16.62
CA PHE A 364 -13.05 5.26 -16.08
C PHE A 364 -13.88 3.96 -16.11
N PRO A 365 -14.27 3.50 -17.32
CA PRO A 365 -15.20 2.38 -17.46
C PRO A 365 -14.65 1.06 -16.88
N ASN A 366 -13.34 0.82 -16.95
CA ASN A 366 -12.73 -0.40 -16.42
C ASN A 366 -12.70 -0.39 -14.90
N ALA A 367 -12.35 0.73 -14.28
CA ALA A 367 -12.41 0.89 -12.81
C ALA A 367 -13.83 0.73 -12.30
N ARG A 368 -14.85 1.24 -13.03
CA ARG A 368 -16.25 1.02 -12.73
C ARG A 368 -16.61 -0.47 -12.78
N ALA A 369 -16.31 -1.14 -13.89
CA ALA A 369 -16.62 -2.56 -14.08
C ALA A 369 -15.94 -3.41 -13.00
N GLN A 370 -14.68 -3.11 -12.65
CA GLN A 370 -13.94 -3.79 -11.59
C GLN A 370 -14.65 -3.65 -10.23
N PHE A 371 -15.09 -2.45 -9.88
CA PHE A 371 -15.82 -2.18 -8.63
C PHE A 371 -17.19 -2.88 -8.58
N GLU A 372 -17.89 -2.94 -9.69
CA GLU A 372 -19.25 -3.47 -9.72
C GLU A 372 -19.32 -4.96 -9.44
N ASN A 373 -18.25 -5.71 -9.71
CA ASN A 373 -18.22 -7.16 -9.61
C ASN A 373 -17.12 -7.75 -8.71
N GLU A 374 -16.47 -6.94 -7.85
CA GLU A 374 -15.43 -7.41 -6.95
C GLU A 374 -15.95 -7.61 -5.53
N VAL A 375 -15.54 -8.71 -4.90
CA VAL A 375 -15.71 -9.01 -3.47
C VAL A 375 -14.36 -9.36 -2.87
N THR A 376 -14.04 -8.75 -1.73
CA THR A 376 -12.85 -9.10 -0.95
C THR A 376 -13.24 -9.98 0.23
N LEU A 377 -12.67 -11.18 0.30
CA LEU A 377 -12.87 -12.14 1.38
C LEU A 377 -11.88 -11.93 2.54
N PRO A 378 -12.19 -12.40 3.76
CA PRO A 378 -11.28 -12.35 4.89
C PRO A 378 -9.96 -13.05 4.59
N LEU A 379 -8.83 -12.40 4.87
CA LEU A 379 -7.50 -13.00 4.73
C LEU A 379 -6.55 -12.44 5.77
N HIS A 380 -6.26 -13.22 6.81
CA HIS A 380 -5.29 -12.90 7.87
C HIS A 380 -4.75 -14.16 8.52
N THR A 381 -3.59 -14.07 9.16
CA THR A 381 -2.84 -15.21 9.71
C THR A 381 -3.51 -15.93 10.88
N LEU A 382 -4.50 -15.29 11.51
CA LEU A 382 -5.28 -15.91 12.61
C LEU A 382 -6.43 -16.81 12.10
N LEU A 383 -6.67 -16.88 10.77
CA LEU A 383 -7.64 -17.82 10.20
C LEU A 383 -7.08 -19.25 10.35
N SER A 384 -7.91 -20.14 10.91
CA SER A 384 -7.69 -21.58 10.79
C SER A 384 -8.06 -22.05 9.38
N ASP A 385 -7.63 -23.26 9.02
CA ASP A 385 -8.05 -23.90 7.78
C ASP A 385 -9.57 -24.10 7.75
N ASP A 386 -10.17 -24.48 8.88
CA ASP A 386 -11.62 -24.62 9.03
C ASP A 386 -12.38 -23.28 8.87
N ASP A 387 -11.75 -22.14 9.18
CA ASP A 387 -12.35 -20.83 8.92
C ASP A 387 -12.41 -20.53 7.43
N VAL A 388 -11.36 -20.83 6.69
CA VAL A 388 -11.36 -20.68 5.23
C VAL A 388 -12.39 -21.60 4.59
N ASP A 389 -12.46 -22.86 4.99
CA ASP A 389 -13.48 -23.80 4.49
C ASP A 389 -14.90 -23.33 4.80
N TYR A 390 -15.09 -22.76 5.99
CA TYR A 390 -16.37 -22.17 6.34
C TYR A 390 -16.75 -20.99 5.43
N VAL A 391 -15.79 -20.07 5.17
CA VAL A 391 -15.99 -18.93 4.27
C VAL A 391 -16.32 -19.41 2.85
N VAL A 392 -15.55 -20.37 2.32
CA VAL A 392 -15.77 -20.97 1.01
C VAL A 392 -17.17 -21.60 0.95
N GLY A 393 -17.54 -22.42 1.92
CA GLY A 393 -18.86 -23.03 1.97
C GLY A 393 -20.00 -22.01 2.11
N ALA A 394 -19.80 -20.91 2.83
CA ALA A 394 -20.76 -19.81 2.92
C ALA A 394 -20.90 -19.09 1.58
N PHE A 395 -19.80 -18.89 0.87
CA PHE A 395 -19.78 -18.27 -0.45
C PHE A 395 -20.56 -19.11 -1.46
N HIS A 396 -20.34 -20.43 -1.55
CA HIS A 396 -21.09 -21.35 -2.40
C HIS A 396 -22.59 -21.29 -2.12
N ARG A 397 -22.99 -21.43 -0.86
CA ARG A 397 -24.42 -21.37 -0.50
C ARG A 397 -25.09 -20.05 -0.87
N ALA A 398 -24.39 -18.93 -0.65
CA ALA A 398 -24.88 -17.60 -1.00
C ALA A 398 -25.00 -17.43 -2.52
N TRP A 399 -23.99 -17.90 -3.25
CA TRP A 399 -23.95 -17.91 -4.71
C TRP A 399 -25.13 -18.69 -5.32
N ASP A 400 -25.27 -19.97 -4.93
CA ASP A 400 -26.32 -20.85 -5.44
C ASP A 400 -27.71 -20.29 -5.16
N ALA A 401 -27.92 -19.72 -3.98
CA ALA A 401 -29.19 -19.12 -3.62
C ALA A 401 -29.52 -17.90 -4.49
N LEU A 402 -28.54 -17.02 -4.77
CA LEU A 402 -28.72 -15.85 -5.63
C LEU A 402 -28.98 -16.24 -7.10
N GLU A 403 -28.28 -17.26 -7.60
CA GLU A 403 -28.56 -17.83 -8.93
C GLU A 403 -29.98 -18.39 -9.02
N ALA A 404 -30.44 -19.17 -8.03
CA ALA A 404 -31.79 -19.75 -8.00
C ALA A 404 -32.89 -18.68 -7.91
N GLU A 405 -32.63 -17.54 -7.28
CA GLU A 405 -33.51 -16.36 -7.20
C GLU A 405 -33.48 -15.50 -8.47
N GLY A 406 -32.58 -15.79 -9.42
CA GLY A 406 -32.44 -15.03 -10.67
C GLY A 406 -31.87 -13.63 -10.49
N VAL A 407 -31.15 -13.37 -9.39
CA VAL A 407 -30.40 -12.13 -9.19
C VAL A 407 -29.25 -12.09 -10.18
N ARG A 408 -29.15 -11.03 -10.96
CA ARG A 408 -28.13 -10.87 -12.02
C ARG A 408 -27.18 -9.71 -11.74
#